data_1e48bde838b520e7b842417a814a6d3d
#
_entry.id   1e48bde838b520e7b842417a814a6d3d
#
_cell.length_a   1.000
_cell.length_b   1.000
_cell.length_c   1.000
_cell.angle_alpha   90.00
_cell.angle_beta   90.00
_cell.angle_gamma   90.00
#
_symmetry.space_group_name_H-M   'P 1'
#
loop_
_entity.id
_entity.type
_entity.pdbx_description
1 polymer ?
#
loop_
_entity_poly.entity_id
_entity_poly.type
_entity_poly.pdbx_seq_one_letter_code
_entity_poly.pdbx_strand_id
1 'polypeptide(L)'
;MNQLTNAALIANDPGWLIVVKALMTFAILVVFTLMAIWWERRLIGFMQERPGPNRTGPQGLLQSLADGVKLALKEDLIPTAADKVVFILAPIISATTCFMSFAIMPMTGEVKLFGKTTAMQMTDLPIAVLYVLAVASVGVYGIVLAGWSSGSTYPLLGGLRSSAQV
;
A
#
# COMPACT_ATOMS: atom_id res chain seq x y z
N MET A 1 3.93 -2.07 29.56
CA MET A 1 3.08 -0.91 29.25
C MET A 1 1.86 -1.43 28.51
N ASN A 2 0.67 -1.12 28.99
CA ASN A 2 -0.56 -1.94 28.88
C ASN A 2 -1.11 -2.06 27.45
N GLN A 3 -1.04 -3.25 26.85
CA GLN A 3 -1.77 -3.58 25.61
C GLN A 3 -3.30 -3.45 25.79
N LEU A 4 -3.80 -3.65 27.01
CA LEU A 4 -5.20 -3.43 27.36
C LEU A 4 -5.65 -1.95 27.24
N THR A 5 -4.72 -1.00 27.33
CA THR A 5 -5.01 0.43 27.20
C THR A 5 -5.28 0.85 25.76
N ASN A 6 -4.58 0.30 24.78
CA ASN A 6 -4.77 0.67 23.37
C ASN A 6 -6.12 0.14 22.82
N ALA A 7 -6.46 -1.11 23.12
CA ALA A 7 -7.75 -1.68 22.72
C ALA A 7 -8.94 -0.89 23.32
N ALA A 8 -8.85 -0.48 24.59
CA ALA A 8 -9.89 0.31 25.25
C ALA A 8 -10.00 1.74 24.67
N LEU A 9 -8.89 2.35 24.31
CA LEU A 9 -8.86 3.67 23.67
C LEU A 9 -9.49 3.63 22.28
N ILE A 10 -9.19 2.59 21.49
CA ILE A 10 -9.72 2.40 20.13
C ILE A 10 -11.23 2.09 20.18
N ALA A 11 -11.68 1.28 21.13
CA ALA A 11 -13.10 0.90 21.28
C ALA A 11 -14.01 2.11 21.57
N ASN A 12 -13.50 3.17 22.17
CA ASN A 12 -14.23 4.40 22.50
C ASN A 12 -14.17 5.48 21.41
N ASP A 13 -13.55 5.19 20.26
CA ASP A 13 -13.43 6.15 19.17
C ASP A 13 -14.77 6.33 18.43
N PRO A 14 -15.21 7.56 18.21
CA PRO A 14 -16.37 7.84 17.37
C PRO A 14 -16.06 7.49 15.91
N GLY A 15 -17.08 7.06 15.15
CA GLY A 15 -16.91 6.59 13.76
C GLY A 15 -16.19 7.57 12.84
N TRP A 16 -16.40 8.89 13.02
CA TRP A 16 -15.67 9.91 12.23
C TRP A 16 -14.16 9.90 12.50
N LEU A 17 -13.74 9.59 13.75
CA LEU A 17 -12.32 9.53 14.10
C LEU A 17 -11.64 8.32 13.45
N ILE A 18 -12.36 7.20 13.34
CA ILE A 18 -11.88 6.01 12.62
C ILE A 18 -11.63 6.33 11.14
N VAL A 19 -12.55 7.06 10.49
CA VAL A 19 -12.39 7.49 9.10
C VAL A 19 -11.18 8.43 8.96
N VAL A 20 -11.00 9.38 9.86
CA VAL A 20 -9.84 10.29 9.85
C VAL A 20 -8.54 9.51 10.02
N LYS A 21 -8.47 8.55 10.94
CA LYS A 21 -7.30 7.68 11.12
C LYS A 21 -7.01 6.87 9.85
N ALA A 22 -8.03 6.30 9.21
CA ALA A 22 -7.88 5.57 7.96
C ALA A 22 -7.30 6.44 6.86
N LEU A 23 -7.82 7.65 6.67
CA LEU A 23 -7.32 8.61 5.69
C LEU A 23 -5.88 9.06 6.00
N MET A 24 -5.56 9.31 7.28
CA MET A 24 -4.19 9.65 7.68
C MET A 24 -3.22 8.51 7.41
N THR A 25 -3.57 7.29 7.78
CA THR A 25 -2.75 6.10 7.51
C THR A 25 -2.53 5.93 6.01
N PHE A 26 -3.59 6.06 5.21
CA PHE A 26 -3.49 6.03 3.75
C PHE A 26 -2.55 7.11 3.21
N ALA A 27 -2.71 8.35 3.66
CA ALA A 27 -1.86 9.46 3.22
C ALA A 27 -0.39 9.24 3.59
N ILE A 28 -0.12 8.76 4.80
CA ILE A 28 1.24 8.43 5.26
C ILE A 28 1.86 7.35 4.36
N LEU A 29 1.13 6.27 4.06
CA LEU A 29 1.60 5.20 3.19
C LEU A 29 1.90 5.68 1.78
N VAL A 30 1.03 6.52 1.21
CA VAL A 30 1.27 7.14 -0.12
C VAL A 30 2.53 7.99 -0.09
N VAL A 31 2.73 8.82 0.93
CA VAL A 31 3.94 9.66 1.05
C VAL A 31 5.19 8.79 1.18
N PHE A 32 5.17 7.75 2.02
CA PHE A 32 6.30 6.81 2.13
C PHE A 32 6.61 6.11 0.81
N THR A 33 5.59 5.68 0.07
CA THR A 33 5.78 5.04 -1.24
C THR A 33 6.41 6.01 -2.24
N LEU A 34 5.95 7.26 -2.30
CA LEU A 34 6.53 8.29 -3.17
C LEU A 34 8.00 8.57 -2.81
N MET A 35 8.31 8.66 -1.52
CA MET A 35 9.67 8.85 -1.03
C MET A 35 10.56 7.64 -1.36
N ALA A 36 10.06 6.42 -1.18
CA ALA A 36 10.80 5.19 -1.49
C ALA A 36 11.15 5.10 -2.99
N ILE A 37 10.19 5.39 -3.88
CA ILE A 37 10.42 5.40 -5.33
C ILE A 37 11.46 6.45 -5.72
N TRP A 38 11.38 7.65 -5.15
CA TRP A 38 12.37 8.70 -5.39
C TRP A 38 13.76 8.28 -4.93
N TRP A 39 13.87 7.71 -3.73
CA TRP A 39 15.12 7.23 -3.15
C TRP A 39 15.74 6.13 -3.99
N GLU A 40 14.96 5.13 -4.38
CA GLU A 40 15.39 4.01 -5.22
C GLU A 40 15.97 4.51 -6.56
N ARG A 41 15.24 5.37 -7.27
CA ARG A 41 15.71 5.93 -8.56
C ARG A 41 17.00 6.73 -8.42
N ARG A 42 17.15 7.46 -7.31
CA ARG A 42 18.36 8.24 -7.04
C ARG A 42 19.55 7.34 -6.71
N LEU A 43 19.33 6.31 -5.91
CA LEU A 43 20.34 5.35 -5.53
C LEU A 43 20.84 4.55 -6.73
N ILE A 44 19.92 4.06 -7.58
CA ILE A 44 20.28 3.39 -8.85
C ILE A 44 21.04 4.36 -9.78
N GLY A 45 20.66 5.63 -9.83
CA GLY A 45 21.38 6.64 -10.60
C GLY A 45 22.84 6.76 -10.16
N PHE A 46 23.09 6.85 -8.87
CA PHE A 46 24.46 6.89 -8.33
C PHE A 46 25.25 5.61 -8.63
N MET A 47 24.63 4.44 -8.52
CA MET A 47 25.29 3.16 -8.85
C MET A 47 25.66 3.05 -10.35
N GLN A 48 24.93 3.76 -11.21
CA GLN A 48 25.15 3.79 -12.67
C GLN A 48 25.94 5.01 -13.12
N GLU A 49 26.55 5.77 -12.22
CA GLU A 49 27.30 7.00 -12.49
C GLU A 49 26.52 8.04 -13.32
N ARG A 50 25.20 8.11 -13.13
CA ARG A 50 24.33 9.10 -13.81
C ARG A 50 23.50 9.89 -12.78
N PRO A 51 23.16 11.15 -13.09
CA PRO A 51 22.27 11.92 -12.23
C PRO A 51 20.89 11.23 -12.18
N GLY A 52 20.37 11.03 -10.97
CA GLY A 52 19.00 10.59 -10.75
C GLY A 52 17.98 11.68 -11.13
N PRO A 53 16.68 11.54 -10.72
CA PRO A 53 15.66 12.55 -10.98
C PRO A 53 16.10 13.90 -10.39
N ASN A 54 16.15 14.95 -11.24
CA ASN A 54 16.73 16.24 -10.88
C ASN A 54 15.89 17.46 -11.33
N ARG A 55 14.86 17.28 -12.18
CA ARG A 55 14.18 18.40 -12.83
C ARG A 55 12.86 18.84 -12.18
N THR A 56 12.11 17.92 -11.59
CA THR A 56 10.76 18.20 -11.08
C THR A 56 10.83 18.49 -9.58
N GLY A 57 10.71 19.76 -9.20
CA GLY A 57 10.84 20.23 -7.81
C GLY A 57 12.29 20.24 -7.29
N PRO A 58 12.49 20.62 -6.01
CA PRO A 58 13.82 20.65 -5.43
C PRO A 58 14.41 19.23 -5.41
N GLN A 59 15.53 19.04 -6.09
CA GLN A 59 16.23 17.76 -6.22
C GLN A 59 15.38 16.60 -6.80
N GLY A 60 14.35 16.91 -7.59
CA GLY A 60 13.49 15.89 -8.21
C GLY A 60 12.51 15.19 -7.26
N LEU A 61 12.24 15.71 -6.07
CA LEU A 61 11.34 15.12 -5.08
C LEU A 61 9.90 14.95 -5.60
N LEU A 62 9.42 15.89 -6.42
CA LEU A 62 8.08 15.85 -6.98
C LEU A 62 7.94 14.94 -8.20
N GLN A 63 9.02 14.30 -8.64
CA GLN A 63 8.98 13.42 -9.82
C GLN A 63 8.04 12.22 -9.62
N SER A 64 8.09 11.59 -8.45
CA SER A 64 7.23 10.44 -8.14
C SER A 64 5.76 10.83 -8.12
N LEU A 65 5.42 12.04 -7.63
CA LEU A 65 4.07 12.57 -7.64
C LEU A 65 3.60 12.87 -9.06
N ALA A 66 4.46 13.49 -9.88
CA ALA A 66 4.15 13.77 -11.29
C ALA A 66 3.90 12.48 -12.08
N ASP A 67 4.69 11.43 -11.82
CA ASP A 67 4.48 10.11 -12.40
C ASP A 67 3.15 9.48 -11.97
N GLY A 68 2.77 9.63 -10.69
CA GLY A 68 1.49 9.16 -10.15
C GLY A 68 0.30 9.86 -10.80
N VAL A 69 0.33 11.19 -10.91
CA VAL A 69 -0.71 11.99 -11.58
C VAL A 69 -0.82 11.61 -13.06
N LYS A 70 0.32 11.46 -13.74
CA LYS A 70 0.37 11.02 -15.14
C LYS A 70 -0.31 9.67 -15.33
N LEU A 71 -0.04 8.70 -14.44
CA LEU A 71 -0.66 7.37 -14.50
C LEU A 71 -2.16 7.42 -14.22
N ALA A 72 -2.60 8.25 -13.29
CA ALA A 72 -4.02 8.43 -12.95
C ALA A 72 -4.85 9.06 -14.09
N LEU A 73 -4.22 9.93 -14.90
CA LEU A 73 -4.87 10.60 -16.03
C LEU A 73 -4.70 9.88 -17.36
N LYS A 74 -3.89 8.79 -17.39
CA LYS A 74 -3.66 8.02 -18.62
C LYS A 74 -4.85 7.10 -18.90
N GLU A 75 -5.11 6.85 -20.19
CA GLU A 75 -6.13 5.91 -20.64
C GLU A 75 -5.85 4.48 -20.15
N ASP A 76 -6.89 3.82 -19.66
CA ASP A 76 -6.84 2.42 -19.26
C ASP A 76 -6.77 1.50 -20.46
N LEU A 77 -5.79 0.60 -20.49
CA LEU A 77 -5.60 -0.40 -21.53
C LEU A 77 -5.97 -1.77 -20.99
N ILE A 78 -7.10 -2.30 -21.43
CA ILE A 78 -7.52 -3.67 -21.12
C ILE A 78 -7.26 -4.53 -22.36
N PRO A 79 -6.46 -5.61 -22.27
CA PRO A 79 -6.24 -6.51 -23.40
C PRO A 79 -7.55 -7.14 -23.88
N THR A 80 -7.69 -7.32 -25.19
CA THR A 80 -8.91 -7.86 -25.80
C THR A 80 -9.21 -9.30 -25.39
N ALA A 81 -8.17 -10.08 -25.11
CA ALA A 81 -8.26 -11.46 -24.66
C ALA A 81 -8.40 -11.63 -23.13
N ALA A 82 -8.39 -10.51 -22.38
CA ALA A 82 -8.45 -10.55 -20.93
C ALA A 82 -9.87 -10.77 -20.40
N ASP A 83 -9.99 -11.55 -19.32
CA ASP A 83 -11.20 -11.56 -18.50
C ASP A 83 -11.27 -10.26 -17.70
N LYS A 84 -12.15 -9.34 -18.13
CA LYS A 84 -12.27 -7.99 -17.59
C LYS A 84 -12.56 -7.95 -16.09
N VAL A 85 -13.40 -8.87 -15.62
CA VAL A 85 -13.82 -8.90 -14.21
C VAL A 85 -12.65 -9.27 -13.32
N VAL A 86 -11.95 -10.35 -13.65
CA VAL A 86 -10.79 -10.83 -12.88
C VAL A 86 -9.62 -9.85 -13.00
N PHE A 87 -9.45 -9.25 -14.18
CA PHE A 87 -8.39 -8.26 -14.43
C PHE A 87 -8.51 -7.01 -13.55
N ILE A 88 -9.73 -6.55 -13.29
CA ILE A 88 -10.00 -5.41 -12.40
C ILE A 88 -9.94 -5.83 -10.92
N LEU A 89 -10.42 -7.04 -10.59
CA LEU A 89 -10.42 -7.52 -9.20
C LEU A 89 -9.02 -7.82 -8.66
N ALA A 90 -8.10 -8.28 -9.50
CA ALA A 90 -6.76 -8.67 -9.09
C ALA A 90 -5.97 -7.52 -8.40
N PRO A 91 -5.83 -6.32 -8.98
CA PRO A 91 -5.16 -5.20 -8.31
C PRO A 91 -5.94 -4.69 -7.07
N ILE A 92 -7.27 -4.79 -7.07
CA ILE A 92 -8.09 -4.44 -5.90
C ILE A 92 -7.76 -5.37 -4.73
N ILE A 93 -7.67 -6.68 -4.96
CA ILE A 93 -7.28 -7.65 -3.93
C ILE A 93 -5.89 -7.32 -3.39
N SER A 94 -4.90 -7.10 -4.26
CA SER A 94 -3.54 -6.77 -3.82
C SER A 94 -3.47 -5.46 -3.04
N ALA A 95 -4.18 -4.42 -3.46
CA ALA A 95 -4.21 -3.15 -2.78
C ALA A 95 -4.92 -3.24 -1.42
N THR A 96 -6.08 -3.90 -1.35
CA THR A 96 -6.82 -4.06 -0.09
C THR A 96 -6.03 -4.84 0.94
N THR A 97 -5.38 -5.94 0.57
CA THR A 97 -4.57 -6.73 1.49
C THR A 97 -3.37 -5.94 2.02
N CYS A 98 -2.74 -5.13 1.18
CA CYS A 98 -1.66 -4.24 1.60
C CYS A 98 -2.13 -3.26 2.68
N PHE A 99 -3.26 -2.55 2.47
CA PHE A 99 -3.81 -1.62 3.45
C PHE A 99 -4.30 -2.30 4.72
N MET A 100 -4.90 -3.49 4.61
CA MET A 100 -5.36 -4.26 5.77
C MET A 100 -4.20 -4.66 6.69
N SER A 101 -3.02 -4.97 6.15
CA SER A 101 -1.83 -5.27 6.96
C SER A 101 -1.40 -4.09 7.83
N PHE A 102 -1.55 -2.86 7.34
CA PHE A 102 -1.21 -1.65 8.10
C PHE A 102 -2.24 -1.26 9.16
N ALA A 103 -3.46 -1.80 9.11
CA ALA A 103 -4.51 -1.49 10.08
C ALA A 103 -4.14 -1.89 11.52
N ILE A 104 -3.30 -2.91 11.67
CA ILE A 104 -2.83 -3.42 12.98
C ILE A 104 -1.54 -2.75 13.45
N MET A 105 -0.80 -2.11 12.54
CA MET A 105 0.51 -1.55 12.87
C MET A 105 0.36 -0.36 13.82
N PRO A 106 0.95 -0.41 15.03
CA PRO A 106 0.96 0.73 15.93
C PRO A 106 1.95 1.78 15.41
N MET A 107 1.44 2.85 14.79
CA MET A 107 2.29 3.91 14.26
C MET A 107 2.79 4.86 15.35
N THR A 108 1.94 5.14 16.34
CA THR A 108 2.31 5.97 17.49
C THR A 108 1.61 5.46 18.75
N GLY A 109 2.15 5.83 19.91
CA GLY A 109 1.47 5.63 21.19
C GLY A 109 0.25 6.54 21.34
N GLU A 110 -0.10 6.87 22.59
CA GLU A 110 -1.23 7.75 22.90
C GLU A 110 -1.03 9.15 22.31
N VAL A 111 -1.95 9.58 21.47
CA VAL A 111 -1.98 10.91 20.84
C VAL A 111 -3.32 11.59 21.15
N LYS A 112 -3.27 12.88 21.45
CA LYS A 112 -4.49 13.71 21.59
C LYS A 112 -4.86 14.27 20.23
N LEU A 113 -5.88 13.70 19.61
CA LEU A 113 -6.48 14.19 18.36
C LEU A 113 -7.82 14.86 18.68
N PHE A 114 -7.95 16.14 18.32
CA PHE A 114 -9.19 16.92 18.51
C PHE A 114 -9.77 16.86 19.94
N GLY A 115 -8.88 16.85 20.95
CA GLY A 115 -9.27 16.83 22.37
C GLY A 115 -9.61 15.45 22.95
N LYS A 116 -9.49 14.38 22.15
CA LYS A 116 -9.61 12.98 22.62
C LYS A 116 -8.26 12.28 22.58
N THR A 117 -7.97 11.54 23.65
CA THR A 117 -6.80 10.64 23.71
C THR A 117 -7.14 9.36 22.96
N THR A 118 -6.38 9.05 21.92
CA THR A 118 -6.55 7.86 21.09
C THR A 118 -5.19 7.32 20.66
N ALA A 119 -5.12 6.07 20.21
CA ALA A 119 -3.92 5.49 19.62
C ALA A 119 -4.00 5.57 18.09
N MET A 120 -2.86 5.84 17.42
CA MET A 120 -2.74 5.83 15.96
C MET A 120 -2.64 4.38 15.44
N GLN A 121 -3.64 3.62 15.74
CA GLN A 121 -3.82 2.22 15.33
C GLN A 121 -5.31 2.03 15.05
N MET A 122 -5.66 1.27 14.02
CA MET A 122 -7.08 1.06 13.69
C MET A 122 -7.70 -0.06 14.51
N THR A 123 -6.93 -1.12 14.76
CA THR A 123 -7.39 -2.26 15.54
C THR A 123 -6.24 -2.89 16.31
N ASP A 124 -6.52 -3.36 17.51
CA ASP A 124 -5.56 -4.08 18.35
C ASP A 124 -6.04 -5.52 18.52
N LEU A 125 -5.36 -6.44 17.86
CA LEU A 125 -5.69 -7.86 17.89
C LEU A 125 -4.60 -8.65 18.63
N PRO A 126 -4.96 -9.53 19.58
CA PRO A 126 -3.99 -10.36 20.28
C PRO A 126 -3.25 -11.34 19.34
N ILE A 127 -3.83 -11.64 18.18
CA ILE A 127 -3.29 -12.53 17.14
C ILE A 127 -2.83 -11.72 15.91
N ALA A 128 -2.26 -10.54 16.11
CA ALA A 128 -1.87 -9.63 15.03
C ALA A 128 -0.93 -10.27 13.98
N VAL A 129 0.04 -11.07 14.43
CA VAL A 129 1.00 -11.73 13.54
C VAL A 129 0.30 -12.73 12.60
N LEU A 130 -0.60 -13.55 13.15
CA LEU A 130 -1.36 -14.51 12.35
C LEU A 130 -2.25 -13.81 11.32
N TYR A 131 -2.88 -12.69 11.71
CA TYR A 131 -3.68 -11.89 10.80
C TYR A 131 -2.84 -11.32 9.64
N VAL A 132 -1.66 -10.76 9.91
CA VAL A 132 -0.78 -10.23 8.86
C VAL A 132 -0.35 -11.32 7.89
N LEU A 133 0.01 -12.50 8.41
CA LEU A 133 0.37 -13.64 7.56
C LEU A 133 -0.81 -14.11 6.69
N ALA A 134 -2.01 -14.17 7.26
CA ALA A 134 -3.21 -14.55 6.52
C ALA A 134 -3.53 -13.55 5.40
N VAL A 135 -3.47 -12.25 5.71
CA VAL A 135 -3.72 -11.17 4.74
C VAL A 135 -2.65 -11.16 3.65
N ALA A 136 -1.38 -11.34 4.01
CA ALA A 136 -0.28 -11.44 3.04
C ALA A 136 -0.49 -12.63 2.08
N SER A 137 -0.91 -13.78 2.60
CA SER A 137 -1.23 -14.95 1.77
C SER A 137 -2.36 -14.67 0.76
N VAL A 138 -3.39 -13.91 1.16
CA VAL A 138 -4.45 -13.49 0.23
C VAL A 138 -3.91 -12.53 -0.85
N GLY A 139 -2.93 -11.70 -0.52
CA GLY A 139 -2.27 -10.79 -1.46
C GLY A 139 -1.61 -11.50 -2.65
N VAL A 140 -1.07 -12.70 -2.43
CA VAL A 140 -0.46 -13.53 -3.49
C VAL A 140 -1.49 -13.89 -4.58
N TYR A 141 -2.74 -14.15 -4.20
CA TYR A 141 -3.80 -14.42 -5.19
C TYR A 141 -4.01 -13.25 -6.14
N GLY A 142 -3.88 -12.00 -5.68
CA GLY A 142 -3.98 -10.84 -6.55
C GLY A 142 -2.93 -10.86 -7.67
N ILE A 143 -1.69 -11.26 -7.36
CA ILE A 143 -0.60 -11.35 -8.34
C ILE A 143 -0.86 -12.48 -9.35
N VAL A 144 -1.26 -13.66 -8.88
CA VAL A 144 -1.54 -14.82 -9.75
C VAL A 144 -2.74 -14.54 -10.66
N LEU A 145 -3.82 -13.97 -10.11
CA LEU A 145 -5.02 -13.62 -10.86
C LEU A 145 -4.75 -12.54 -11.92
N ALA A 146 -3.90 -11.56 -11.63
CA ALA A 146 -3.49 -10.56 -12.60
C ALA A 146 -2.77 -11.19 -13.82
N GLY A 147 -1.85 -12.13 -13.55
CA GLY A 147 -1.16 -12.87 -14.60
C GLY A 147 -2.11 -13.75 -15.41
N TRP A 148 -3.01 -14.47 -14.73
CA TRP A 148 -3.95 -15.40 -15.39
C TRP A 148 -5.01 -14.68 -16.24
N SER A 149 -5.58 -13.59 -15.72
CA SER A 149 -6.66 -12.85 -16.37
C SER A 149 -6.24 -12.14 -17.65
N SER A 150 -4.94 -11.91 -17.87
CA SER A 150 -4.42 -11.20 -19.05
C SER A 150 -4.60 -11.96 -20.38
N GLY A 151 -4.93 -13.27 -20.33
CA GLY A 151 -5.15 -14.12 -21.52
C GLY A 151 -3.88 -14.43 -22.33
N SER A 152 -2.68 -14.21 -21.76
CA SER A 152 -1.40 -14.50 -22.39
C SER A 152 -0.50 -15.36 -21.49
N THR A 153 0.33 -16.19 -22.10
CA THR A 153 1.25 -17.10 -21.38
C THR A 153 2.38 -16.37 -20.65
N TYR A 154 2.89 -15.28 -21.21
CA TYR A 154 4.00 -14.53 -20.61
C TYR A 154 3.64 -13.84 -19.28
N PRO A 155 2.53 -13.10 -19.18
CA PRO A 155 2.07 -12.55 -17.90
C PRO A 155 1.75 -13.63 -16.88
N LEU A 156 1.21 -14.79 -17.29
CA LEU A 156 0.97 -15.92 -16.39
C LEU A 156 2.27 -16.43 -15.78
N LEU A 157 3.29 -16.67 -16.58
CA LEU A 157 4.61 -17.08 -16.10
C LEU A 157 5.25 -16.02 -15.20
N GLY A 158 5.10 -14.73 -15.56
CA GLY A 158 5.53 -13.61 -14.73
C GLY A 158 4.83 -13.57 -13.37
N GLY A 159 3.52 -13.77 -13.34
CA GLY A 159 2.72 -13.84 -12.12
C GLY A 159 3.13 -15.02 -11.21
N LEU A 160 3.32 -16.21 -11.78
CA LEU A 160 3.80 -17.39 -11.05
C LEU A 160 5.23 -17.18 -10.50
N ARG A 161 6.12 -16.59 -11.28
CA ARG A 161 7.47 -16.26 -10.81
C ARG A 161 7.44 -15.25 -9.66
N SER A 162 6.63 -14.20 -9.78
CA SER A 162 6.48 -13.19 -8.74
C SER A 162 5.87 -13.79 -7.47
N SER A 163 4.84 -14.63 -7.59
CA SER A 163 4.22 -15.30 -6.44
C SER A 163 5.13 -16.27 -5.71
N ALA A 164 6.11 -16.85 -6.42
CA ALA A 164 7.11 -17.74 -5.80
C ALA A 164 8.20 -16.95 -5.02
N GLN A 165 8.32 -15.65 -5.24
CA GLN A 165 9.31 -14.78 -4.58
C GLN A 165 8.73 -14.02 -3.37
N VAL A 166 7.40 -13.98 -3.23
CA VAL A 166 6.67 -13.35 -2.13
C VAL A 166 6.33 -14.36 -1.05
#